data_fcc832ebdfbda65c8def36d6e46fcd33
#
_entry.id   fcc832ebdfbda65c8def36d6e46fcd33
#
_cell.length_a   1.000
_cell.length_b   1.000
_cell.length_c   1.000
_cell.angle_alpha   90.00
_cell.angle_beta   90.00
_cell.angle_gamma   90.00
#
_symmetry.space_group_name_H-M   'P 1'
#
loop_
_entity.id
_entity.type
_entity.pdbx_description
1 polymer ?
#
loop_
_entity_poly.entity_id
_entity_poly.type
_entity_poly.pdbx_seq_one_letter_code
_entity_poly.pdbx_strand_id
1 'polypeptide(L)'
;MLSDIAYRLRALFRGKAVEQELDDEIGFHLAQQADKYVAMGLERDEALRRARLAFGTTDRAAEECRDARGISWLEQTSQDVRYAARVLRRGRGFTAIAILSLALGIGATTSVFAVLDAVVLRPLPVPEPNRLVVLRPLVRGDRFVLFNPVYEELRRRQHVLDDMAAISDSSFLAVTLPGSVSPTYVAGSLVSGSYFRVLGGEPHIGRQLSDADDTRSATCAAVISYGFWVRQFQQSPTALGQQLRVRRTACTIVGVAPERFRSHQAGYAPDVWVPIKSLTEPELLDNHRLAFFSGVMGRL
;
A
#
# COMPACT_ATOMS: atom_id res chain seq x y z
N MET A 1 13.98 15.99 -32.77
CA MET A 1 12.94 15.46 -31.85
C MET A 1 12.24 16.54 -31.02
N LEU A 2 12.93 17.42 -30.27
CA LEU A 2 12.27 18.49 -29.49
C LEU A 2 11.60 19.57 -30.37
N SER A 3 12.16 19.90 -31.51
CA SER A 3 11.59 20.83 -32.48
C SER A 3 10.30 20.31 -33.13
N ASP A 4 10.21 19.02 -33.33
CA ASP A 4 9.04 18.35 -33.91
C ASP A 4 7.83 18.34 -32.94
N ILE A 5 8.10 18.14 -31.64
CA ILE A 5 7.08 18.18 -30.59
C ILE A 5 6.57 19.62 -30.39
N ALA A 6 7.47 20.59 -30.39
CA ALA A 6 7.12 22.01 -30.29
C ALA A 6 6.29 22.49 -31.49
N TYR A 7 6.60 22.02 -32.69
CA TYR A 7 5.84 22.31 -33.90
C TYR A 7 4.42 21.68 -33.86
N ARG A 8 4.34 20.43 -33.44
CA ARG A 8 3.06 19.71 -33.28
C ARG A 8 2.15 20.36 -32.23
N LEU A 9 2.74 20.81 -31.11
CA LEU A 9 1.99 21.57 -30.10
C LEU A 9 1.52 22.95 -30.61
N ARG A 10 2.36 23.64 -31.40
CA ARG A 10 2.00 24.93 -31.99
C ARG A 10 0.87 24.80 -33.02
N ALA A 11 0.86 23.72 -33.79
CA ALA A 11 -0.22 23.41 -34.76
C ALA A 11 -1.56 23.12 -34.08
N LEU A 12 -1.54 22.48 -32.90
CA LEU A 12 -2.76 22.24 -32.08
C LEU A 12 -3.40 23.54 -31.55
N PHE A 13 -2.60 24.54 -31.18
CA PHE A 13 -3.10 25.79 -30.60
C PHE A 13 -3.34 26.93 -31.62
N ARG A 14 -2.77 26.84 -32.83
CA ARG A 14 -2.86 27.83 -33.89
C ARG A 14 -3.25 27.24 -35.25
N GLY A 15 -4.14 26.27 -35.27
CA GLY A 15 -4.59 25.57 -36.49
C GLY A 15 -4.96 26.52 -37.64
N LYS A 16 -5.68 27.59 -37.37
CA LYS A 16 -6.05 28.60 -38.39
C LYS A 16 -4.85 29.33 -39.01
N ALA A 17 -3.80 29.61 -38.27
CA ALA A 17 -2.62 30.28 -38.79
C ALA A 17 -1.78 29.34 -39.66
N VAL A 18 -1.72 28.07 -39.31
CA VAL A 18 -0.99 27.04 -40.10
C VAL A 18 -1.78 26.69 -41.39
N GLU A 19 -3.13 26.73 -41.35
CA GLU A 19 -3.95 26.59 -42.54
C GLU A 19 -3.76 27.76 -43.50
N GLN A 20 -3.71 28.98 -43.01
CA GLN A 20 -3.42 30.16 -43.82
C GLN A 20 -2.04 30.10 -44.48
N GLU A 21 -1.00 29.71 -43.73
CA GLU A 21 0.34 29.54 -44.29
C GLU A 21 0.37 28.45 -45.40
N LEU A 22 -0.40 27.38 -45.25
CA LEU A 22 -0.50 26.32 -46.27
C LEU A 22 -1.26 26.78 -47.51
N ASP A 23 -2.34 27.51 -47.33
CA ASP A 23 -3.14 28.08 -48.44
C ASP A 23 -2.31 29.09 -49.22
N ASP A 24 -1.52 29.92 -48.54
CA ASP A 24 -0.60 30.90 -49.18
C ASP A 24 0.50 30.19 -49.95
N GLU A 25 1.07 29.09 -49.42
CA GLU A 25 2.13 28.33 -50.09
C GLU A 25 1.61 27.57 -51.33
N ILE A 26 0.43 26.96 -51.22
CA ILE A 26 -0.26 26.33 -52.36
C ILE A 26 -0.59 27.38 -53.42
N GLY A 27 -1.11 28.56 -53.01
CA GLY A 27 -1.39 29.67 -53.89
C GLY A 27 -0.18 30.16 -54.65
N PHE A 28 0.98 30.28 -53.98
CA PHE A 28 2.24 30.66 -54.57
C PHE A 28 2.73 29.66 -55.64
N HIS A 29 2.71 28.37 -55.33
CA HIS A 29 3.09 27.33 -56.29
C HIS A 29 2.16 27.24 -57.49
N LEU A 30 0.87 27.47 -57.29
CA LEU A 30 -0.13 27.50 -58.36
C LEU A 30 0.11 28.70 -59.29
N ALA A 31 0.41 29.88 -58.75
CA ALA A 31 0.77 31.07 -59.50
C ALA A 31 2.08 30.86 -60.31
N GLN A 32 3.12 30.30 -59.70
CA GLN A 32 4.39 30.00 -60.37
C GLN A 32 4.20 28.99 -61.53
N GLN A 33 3.32 27.99 -61.36
CA GLN A 33 3.03 27.05 -62.44
C GLN A 33 2.23 27.69 -63.56
N ALA A 34 1.28 28.57 -63.23
CA ALA A 34 0.53 29.34 -64.23
C ALA A 34 1.45 30.26 -65.03
N ASP A 35 2.40 30.94 -64.40
CA ASP A 35 3.38 31.81 -65.08
C ASP A 35 4.26 31.01 -66.06
N LYS A 36 4.64 29.77 -65.77
CA LYS A 36 5.32 28.88 -66.71
C LYS A 36 4.47 28.59 -67.95
N TYR A 37 3.18 28.33 -67.77
CA TYR A 37 2.28 28.10 -68.90
C TYR A 37 2.03 29.36 -69.74
N VAL A 38 2.00 30.54 -69.11
CA VAL A 38 1.96 31.83 -69.84
C VAL A 38 3.23 32.04 -70.66
N ALA A 39 4.43 31.73 -70.12
CA ALA A 39 5.71 31.79 -70.84
C ALA A 39 5.77 30.81 -72.02
N MET A 40 4.98 29.73 -72.03
CA MET A 40 4.83 28.81 -73.15
C MET A 40 3.77 29.27 -74.19
N GLY A 41 3.19 30.48 -74.02
CA GLY A 41 2.29 31.09 -74.99
C GLY A 41 0.79 30.85 -74.74
N LEU A 42 0.39 30.36 -73.56
CA LEU A 42 -1.01 30.21 -73.20
C LEU A 42 -1.55 31.52 -72.63
N GLU A 43 -2.84 31.77 -72.91
CA GLU A 43 -3.58 32.87 -72.31
C GLU A 43 -3.69 32.67 -70.77
N ARG A 44 -3.64 33.75 -70.01
CA ARG A 44 -3.53 33.71 -68.54
C ARG A 44 -4.64 32.89 -67.87
N ASP A 45 -5.88 32.99 -68.36
CA ASP A 45 -7.02 32.23 -67.80
C ASP A 45 -6.92 30.73 -68.09
N GLU A 46 -6.48 30.36 -69.28
CA GLU A 46 -6.24 28.95 -69.63
C GLU A 46 -5.01 28.39 -68.90
N ALA A 47 -3.95 29.18 -68.71
CA ALA A 47 -2.75 28.83 -67.93
C ALA A 47 -3.13 28.52 -66.45
N LEU A 48 -3.97 29.36 -65.83
CA LEU A 48 -4.49 29.13 -64.46
C LEU A 48 -5.37 27.87 -64.38
N ARG A 49 -6.22 27.66 -65.41
CA ARG A 49 -7.05 26.46 -65.48
C ARG A 49 -6.20 25.19 -65.58
N ARG A 50 -5.20 25.18 -66.40
CA ARG A 50 -4.26 24.05 -66.55
C ARG A 50 -3.39 23.84 -65.31
N ALA A 51 -2.92 24.91 -64.69
CA ALA A 51 -2.19 24.80 -63.40
C ALA A 51 -3.05 24.15 -62.31
N ARG A 52 -4.32 24.53 -62.19
CA ARG A 52 -5.27 23.90 -61.25
C ARG A 52 -5.54 22.44 -61.58
N LEU A 53 -5.68 22.08 -62.86
CA LEU A 53 -5.88 20.71 -63.28
C LEU A 53 -4.64 19.82 -63.05
N ALA A 54 -3.44 20.37 -63.23
CA ALA A 54 -2.19 19.66 -63.02
C ALA A 54 -1.83 19.49 -61.56
N PHE A 55 -2.26 20.43 -60.70
CA PHE A 55 -2.08 20.35 -59.24
C PHE A 55 -3.04 19.40 -58.51
N GLY A 56 -4.10 18.97 -59.25
CA GLY A 56 -5.22 18.25 -58.66
C GLY A 56 -6.16 19.18 -57.89
N THR A 57 -7.15 18.61 -57.22
CA THR A 57 -7.98 19.43 -56.34
C THR A 57 -7.12 19.88 -55.15
N THR A 58 -7.05 21.19 -54.91
CA THR A 58 -6.30 21.80 -53.77
C THR A 58 -6.62 21.15 -52.45
N ASP A 59 -7.85 20.67 -52.30
CA ASP A 59 -8.33 19.93 -51.12
C ASP A 59 -7.62 18.60 -50.92
N ARG A 60 -7.26 17.91 -52.01
CA ARG A 60 -6.56 16.60 -51.94
C ARG A 60 -5.07 16.76 -51.57
N ALA A 61 -4.42 17.78 -52.13
CA ALA A 61 -3.04 18.09 -51.76
C ALA A 61 -2.93 18.58 -50.30
N ALA A 62 -3.90 19.35 -49.82
CA ALA A 62 -3.99 19.78 -48.43
C ALA A 62 -4.23 18.60 -47.48
N GLU A 63 -5.08 17.63 -47.87
CA GLU A 63 -5.37 16.43 -47.12
C GLU A 63 -4.14 15.50 -47.01
N GLU A 64 -3.45 15.28 -48.12
CA GLU A 64 -2.20 14.49 -48.14
C GLU A 64 -1.10 15.15 -47.30
N CYS A 65 -1.01 16.48 -47.26
CA CYS A 65 -0.11 17.20 -46.38
C CYS A 65 -0.50 17.13 -44.91
N ARG A 66 -1.79 17.08 -44.56
CA ARG A 66 -2.29 16.89 -43.21
C ARG A 66 -1.97 15.47 -42.71
N ASP A 67 -2.17 14.47 -43.53
CA ASP A 67 -1.87 13.08 -43.20
C ASP A 67 -0.37 12.82 -43.04
N ALA A 68 0.45 13.41 -43.89
CA ALA A 68 1.92 13.33 -43.80
C ALA A 68 2.45 13.99 -42.50
N ARG A 69 1.77 15.00 -41.97
CA ARG A 69 2.14 15.68 -40.70
C ARG A 69 1.68 14.93 -39.44
N GLY A 70 0.87 13.86 -39.55
CA GLY A 70 0.42 13.04 -38.43
C GLY A 70 -0.42 13.76 -37.38
N ILE A 71 -1.12 14.84 -37.78
CA ILE A 71 -1.96 15.67 -36.89
C ILE A 71 -3.43 15.26 -36.98
N SER A 72 -3.83 14.63 -38.10
CA SER A 72 -5.20 14.23 -38.38
C SER A 72 -5.80 13.33 -37.30
N TRP A 73 -5.02 12.40 -36.77
CA TRP A 73 -5.49 11.50 -35.69
C TRP A 73 -5.81 12.24 -34.38
N LEU A 74 -5.06 13.31 -34.04
CA LEU A 74 -5.30 14.12 -32.83
C LEU A 74 -6.60 14.95 -32.97
N GLU A 75 -6.82 15.53 -34.17
CA GLU A 75 -8.04 16.28 -34.45
C GLU A 75 -9.25 15.37 -34.47
N GLN A 76 -9.16 14.20 -35.12
CA GLN A 76 -10.20 13.17 -35.10
C GLN A 76 -10.48 12.71 -33.68
N THR A 77 -9.45 12.38 -32.90
CA THR A 77 -9.63 11.97 -31.49
C THR A 77 -10.31 13.06 -30.68
N SER A 78 -9.95 14.32 -30.87
CA SER A 78 -10.58 15.45 -30.16
C SER A 78 -12.05 15.63 -30.56
N GLN A 79 -12.39 15.45 -31.83
CA GLN A 79 -13.77 15.46 -32.30
C GLN A 79 -14.57 14.29 -31.77
N ASP A 80 -14.00 13.10 -31.74
CA ASP A 80 -14.61 11.89 -31.20
C ASP A 80 -14.88 12.02 -29.70
N VAL A 81 -13.94 12.56 -28.94
CA VAL A 81 -14.12 12.85 -27.50
C VAL A 81 -15.26 13.85 -27.28
N ARG A 82 -15.31 14.93 -28.08
CA ARG A 82 -16.40 15.91 -27.99
C ARG A 82 -17.75 15.31 -28.37
N TYR A 83 -17.78 14.48 -29.40
CA TYR A 83 -18.96 13.75 -29.79
C TYR A 83 -19.43 12.79 -28.71
N ALA A 84 -18.54 11.95 -28.19
CA ALA A 84 -18.82 11.03 -27.11
C ALA A 84 -19.35 11.75 -25.86
N ALA A 85 -18.72 12.85 -25.46
CA ALA A 85 -19.18 13.67 -24.34
C ALA A 85 -20.60 14.22 -24.56
N ARG A 86 -20.92 14.60 -25.78
CA ARG A 86 -22.27 15.09 -26.15
C ARG A 86 -23.32 13.98 -26.08
N VAL A 87 -22.96 12.78 -26.56
CA VAL A 87 -23.84 11.60 -26.52
C VAL A 87 -24.11 11.18 -25.08
N LEU A 88 -23.04 11.10 -24.26
CA LEU A 88 -23.13 10.78 -22.83
C LEU A 88 -23.99 11.80 -22.06
N ARG A 89 -23.87 13.08 -22.39
CA ARG A 89 -24.72 14.14 -21.78
C ARG A 89 -26.18 14.06 -22.19
N ARG A 90 -26.49 13.58 -23.40
CA ARG A 90 -27.87 13.37 -23.85
C ARG A 90 -28.53 12.17 -23.18
N GLY A 91 -27.81 11.07 -23.04
CA GLY A 91 -28.26 9.84 -22.40
C GLY A 91 -27.99 9.78 -20.89
N ARG A 92 -28.42 10.79 -20.11
CA ARG A 92 -28.08 10.94 -18.69
C ARG A 92 -28.34 9.69 -17.85
N GLY A 93 -29.48 9.02 -18.06
CA GLY A 93 -29.85 7.81 -17.32
C GLY A 93 -28.90 6.64 -17.62
N PHE A 94 -28.66 6.38 -18.89
CA PHE A 94 -27.71 5.33 -19.30
C PHE A 94 -26.29 5.62 -18.78
N THR A 95 -25.85 6.86 -18.95
CA THR A 95 -24.52 7.29 -18.49
C THR A 95 -24.36 7.16 -16.98
N ALA A 96 -25.40 7.54 -16.21
CA ALA A 96 -25.37 7.38 -14.75
C ALA A 96 -25.26 5.90 -14.34
N ILE A 97 -26.05 5.02 -14.96
CA ILE A 97 -25.99 3.58 -14.67
C ILE A 97 -24.63 3.01 -15.06
N ALA A 98 -24.11 3.38 -16.23
CA ALA A 98 -22.79 2.89 -16.68
C ALA A 98 -21.67 3.36 -15.75
N ILE A 99 -21.67 4.63 -15.32
CA ILE A 99 -20.68 5.17 -14.38
C ILE A 99 -20.81 4.49 -13.02
N LEU A 100 -22.04 4.30 -12.51
CA LEU A 100 -22.26 3.62 -11.24
C LEU A 100 -21.77 2.17 -11.26
N SER A 101 -22.08 1.44 -12.33
CA SER A 101 -21.63 0.05 -12.50
C SER A 101 -20.10 -0.03 -12.55
N LEU A 102 -19.47 0.87 -13.30
CA LEU A 102 -18.01 0.92 -13.40
C LEU A 102 -17.37 1.34 -12.08
N ALA A 103 -17.92 2.35 -11.41
CA ALA A 103 -17.45 2.81 -10.10
C ALA A 103 -17.57 1.72 -9.04
N LEU A 104 -18.67 0.96 -9.04
CA LEU A 104 -18.87 -0.17 -8.12
C LEU A 104 -17.85 -1.28 -8.40
N GLY A 105 -17.66 -1.63 -9.68
CA GLY A 105 -16.69 -2.65 -10.07
C GLY A 105 -15.26 -2.29 -9.69
N ILE A 106 -14.82 -1.09 -10.04
CA ILE A 106 -13.47 -0.59 -9.69
C ILE A 106 -13.33 -0.45 -8.17
N GLY A 107 -14.34 0.13 -7.51
CA GLY A 107 -14.33 0.34 -6.07
C GLY A 107 -14.23 -0.98 -5.30
N ALA A 108 -15.03 -1.99 -5.66
CA ALA A 108 -14.98 -3.31 -5.05
C ALA A 108 -13.59 -3.98 -5.25
N THR A 109 -13.09 -3.98 -6.47
CA THR A 109 -11.78 -4.57 -6.77
C THR A 109 -10.65 -3.87 -6.03
N THR A 110 -10.65 -2.53 -6.01
CA THR A 110 -9.65 -1.74 -5.30
C THR A 110 -9.71 -1.98 -3.79
N SER A 111 -10.92 -2.09 -3.22
CA SER A 111 -11.10 -2.36 -1.79
C SER A 111 -10.57 -3.75 -1.40
N VAL A 112 -10.86 -4.78 -2.19
CA VAL A 112 -10.33 -6.13 -1.97
C VAL A 112 -8.81 -6.13 -2.08
N PHE A 113 -8.25 -5.45 -3.08
CA PHE A 113 -6.80 -5.36 -3.26
C PHE A 113 -6.14 -4.59 -2.11
N ALA A 114 -6.75 -3.50 -1.63
CA ALA A 114 -6.24 -2.73 -0.50
C ALA A 114 -6.19 -3.57 0.79
N VAL A 115 -7.21 -4.40 1.03
CA VAL A 115 -7.21 -5.33 2.17
C VAL A 115 -6.14 -6.41 1.99
N LEU A 116 -6.02 -6.98 0.80
CA LEU A 116 -5.00 -7.98 0.49
C LEU A 116 -3.59 -7.42 0.66
N ASP A 117 -3.33 -6.21 0.16
CA ASP A 117 -2.05 -5.50 0.34
C ASP A 117 -1.74 -5.31 1.82
N ALA A 118 -2.71 -4.80 2.60
CA ALA A 118 -2.52 -4.51 4.01
C ALA A 118 -2.25 -5.74 4.88
N VAL A 119 -2.83 -6.90 4.52
CA VAL A 119 -2.78 -8.13 5.35
C VAL A 119 -1.71 -9.09 4.88
N VAL A 120 -1.48 -9.20 3.56
CA VAL A 120 -0.63 -10.26 2.97
C VAL A 120 0.67 -9.71 2.40
N LEU A 121 0.63 -8.55 1.71
CA LEU A 121 1.78 -8.07 0.95
C LEU A 121 2.69 -7.14 1.76
N ARG A 122 2.16 -6.44 2.76
CA ARG A 122 3.01 -5.57 3.58
C ARG A 122 3.85 -6.37 4.54
N PRO A 123 5.18 -6.22 4.51
CA PRO A 123 6.03 -6.84 5.50
C PRO A 123 5.71 -6.30 6.90
N LEU A 124 5.95 -7.12 7.91
CA LEU A 124 5.82 -6.69 9.31
C LEU A 124 6.69 -5.44 9.54
N PRO A 125 6.19 -4.43 10.29
CA PRO A 125 6.94 -3.22 10.61
C PRO A 125 7.99 -3.46 11.69
N VAL A 126 8.90 -4.36 11.41
CA VAL A 126 10.01 -4.78 12.28
C VAL A 126 11.34 -4.69 11.52
N PRO A 127 12.46 -4.48 12.18
CA PRO A 127 13.77 -4.51 11.53
C PRO A 127 14.04 -5.86 10.87
N GLU A 128 14.57 -5.85 9.65
CA GLU A 128 14.98 -7.03 8.88
C GLU A 128 13.93 -8.16 8.86
N PRO A 129 12.71 -7.93 8.37
CA PRO A 129 11.62 -8.90 8.45
C PRO A 129 11.95 -10.23 7.76
N ASN A 130 12.85 -10.20 6.77
CA ASN A 130 13.26 -11.40 6.02
C ASN A 130 14.13 -12.37 6.86
N ARG A 131 14.67 -11.93 7.98
CA ARG A 131 15.41 -12.79 8.92
C ARG A 131 14.51 -13.45 9.96
N LEU A 132 13.23 -13.07 10.01
CA LEU A 132 12.27 -13.70 10.91
C LEU A 132 11.71 -14.98 10.29
N VAL A 133 11.78 -16.05 11.04
CA VAL A 133 11.23 -17.35 10.68
C VAL A 133 10.17 -17.78 11.68
N VAL A 134 9.11 -18.37 11.20
CA VAL A 134 8.07 -18.97 12.02
C VAL A 134 8.31 -20.48 12.06
N LEU A 135 8.49 -21.02 13.25
CA LEU A 135 8.70 -22.44 13.46
C LEU A 135 7.34 -23.14 13.49
N ARG A 136 7.15 -24.08 12.58
CA ARG A 136 5.95 -24.92 12.52
C ARG A 136 6.34 -26.37 12.64
N PRO A 137 5.70 -27.17 13.51
CA PRO A 137 5.98 -28.61 13.55
C PRO A 137 5.46 -29.26 12.27
N LEU A 138 6.20 -30.22 11.78
CA LEU A 138 5.82 -31.10 10.69
C LEU A 138 4.84 -32.20 11.17
N VAL A 139 3.76 -31.82 11.86
CA VAL A 139 2.74 -32.76 12.33
C VAL A 139 1.48 -32.60 11.49
N ARG A 140 0.89 -33.70 11.06
CA ARG A 140 -0.38 -33.70 10.34
C ARG A 140 -1.49 -33.14 11.23
N GLY A 141 -1.90 -31.89 10.97
CA GLY A 141 -3.00 -31.22 11.66
C GLY A 141 -2.86 -29.70 11.61
N ASP A 142 -3.98 -28.98 11.52
CA ASP A 142 -4.04 -27.55 11.25
C ASP A 142 -3.65 -26.61 12.42
N ARG A 143 -3.28 -27.14 13.59
CA ARG A 143 -2.92 -26.31 14.74
C ARG A 143 -1.50 -26.59 15.20
N PHE A 144 -0.66 -25.57 15.12
CA PHE A 144 0.62 -25.53 15.80
C PHE A 144 0.39 -25.40 17.30
N VAL A 145 0.87 -26.38 18.00
CA VAL A 145 0.78 -26.40 19.45
C VAL A 145 2.12 -26.88 20.00
N LEU A 146 2.81 -26.00 20.70
CA LEU A 146 4.06 -26.34 21.35
C LEU A 146 3.89 -26.24 22.87
N PHE A 147 4.41 -27.22 23.58
CA PHE A 147 4.45 -27.25 25.04
C PHE A 147 5.64 -26.48 25.57
N ASN A 148 5.50 -25.83 26.72
CA ASN A 148 6.59 -25.05 27.30
C ASN A 148 7.89 -25.86 27.50
N PRO A 149 7.87 -27.10 28.02
CA PRO A 149 9.12 -27.86 28.16
C PRO A 149 9.83 -28.16 26.84
N VAL A 150 9.05 -28.37 25.75
CA VAL A 150 9.62 -28.59 24.40
C VAL A 150 10.22 -27.31 23.85
N TYR A 151 9.58 -26.16 24.06
CA TYR A 151 10.12 -24.87 23.67
C TYR A 151 11.44 -24.55 24.36
N GLU A 152 11.50 -24.75 25.68
CA GLU A 152 12.72 -24.52 26.47
C GLU A 152 13.87 -25.43 26.00
N GLU A 153 13.58 -26.70 25.76
CA GLU A 153 14.58 -27.65 25.28
C GLU A 153 15.05 -27.30 23.85
N LEU A 154 14.13 -26.92 22.96
CA LEU A 154 14.46 -26.49 21.61
C LEU A 154 15.31 -25.23 21.64
N ARG A 155 14.94 -24.23 22.45
CA ARG A 155 15.68 -22.98 22.59
C ARG A 155 17.10 -23.22 23.08
N ARG A 156 17.30 -24.19 23.99
CA ARG A 156 18.60 -24.53 24.54
C ARG A 156 19.51 -25.28 23.57
N ARG A 157 18.92 -26.15 22.71
CA ARG A 157 19.69 -27.03 21.82
C ARG A 157 19.90 -26.49 20.42
N GLN A 158 19.09 -25.54 19.98
CA GLN A 158 19.25 -24.98 18.66
C GLN A 158 20.48 -24.05 18.59
N HIS A 159 21.13 -24.01 17.41
CA HIS A 159 22.31 -23.20 17.12
C HIS A 159 22.24 -22.47 15.79
N VAL A 160 21.04 -22.47 15.16
CA VAL A 160 20.82 -21.90 13.84
C VAL A 160 20.23 -20.49 13.93
N LEU A 161 19.46 -20.23 14.97
CA LEU A 161 18.79 -18.97 15.19
C LEU A 161 19.54 -18.14 16.20
N ASP A 162 19.64 -16.84 15.98
CA ASP A 162 20.21 -15.90 16.95
C ASP A 162 19.44 -15.93 18.27
N ASP A 163 18.10 -15.96 18.18
CA ASP A 163 17.21 -16.12 19.35
C ASP A 163 15.84 -16.64 18.92
N MET A 164 15.06 -17.10 19.91
CA MET A 164 13.70 -17.63 19.74
C MET A 164 12.74 -16.98 20.71
N ALA A 165 11.51 -16.75 20.24
CA ALA A 165 10.40 -16.26 21.04
C ALA A 165 9.17 -17.16 20.92
N ALA A 166 8.51 -17.40 22.05
CA ALA A 166 7.22 -18.07 22.11
C ALA A 166 6.09 -17.06 22.33
N ILE A 167 4.94 -17.36 21.75
CA ILE A 167 3.76 -16.52 21.77
C ILE A 167 2.56 -17.40 22.12
N SER A 168 1.78 -16.94 23.07
CA SER A 168 0.48 -17.52 23.37
C SER A 168 -0.58 -16.48 23.07
N ASP A 169 -1.34 -16.72 22.00
CA ASP A 169 -2.40 -15.81 21.58
C ASP A 169 -3.50 -15.78 22.63
N SER A 170 -3.63 -14.64 23.26
CA SER A 170 -4.73 -14.32 24.13
C SER A 170 -5.44 -13.11 23.52
N SER A 171 -6.44 -13.36 22.71
CA SER A 171 -7.11 -12.31 21.93
C SER A 171 -7.62 -11.16 22.80
N PHE A 172 -8.07 -11.45 24.04
CA PHE A 172 -8.51 -10.42 24.98
C PHE A 172 -8.03 -10.74 26.40
N LEU A 173 -7.45 -9.74 27.03
CA LEU A 173 -7.06 -9.77 28.44
C LEU A 173 -7.97 -8.84 29.24
N ALA A 174 -8.45 -9.32 30.38
CA ALA A 174 -9.13 -8.48 31.37
C ALA A 174 -8.04 -7.66 32.11
N VAL A 175 -8.01 -6.36 31.89
CA VAL A 175 -7.04 -5.43 32.47
C VAL A 175 -7.79 -4.40 33.31
N THR A 176 -7.39 -4.24 34.57
CA THR A 176 -7.86 -3.15 35.43
C THR A 176 -6.79 -2.08 35.48
N LEU A 177 -7.18 -0.87 35.08
CA LEU A 177 -6.30 0.31 35.09
C LEU A 177 -6.12 0.87 36.49
N PRO A 178 -5.02 1.59 36.77
CA PRO A 178 -4.85 2.31 38.02
C PRO A 178 -6.04 3.24 38.29
N GLY A 179 -6.58 3.18 39.49
CA GLY A 179 -7.77 3.98 39.89
C GLY A 179 -9.12 3.46 39.37
N SER A 180 -9.15 2.40 38.54
CA SER A 180 -10.40 1.76 38.10
C SER A 180 -10.77 0.59 38.98
N VAL A 181 -12.06 0.38 39.19
CA VAL A 181 -12.60 -0.78 39.95
C VAL A 181 -12.94 -1.92 38.98
N SER A 182 -13.39 -1.61 37.80
CA SER A 182 -13.86 -2.59 36.83
C SER A 182 -12.82 -2.94 35.80
N PRO A 183 -12.66 -4.21 35.41
CA PRO A 183 -11.77 -4.61 34.33
C PRO A 183 -12.32 -4.17 32.99
N THR A 184 -11.42 -3.80 32.10
CA THR A 184 -11.66 -3.56 30.67
C THR A 184 -11.01 -4.67 29.86
N TYR A 185 -11.69 -5.16 28.83
CA TYR A 185 -11.11 -6.13 27.92
C TYR A 185 -10.29 -5.41 26.85
N VAL A 186 -9.01 -5.73 26.80
CA VAL A 186 -8.07 -5.15 25.83
C VAL A 186 -7.42 -6.26 25.02
N ALA A 187 -6.99 -5.94 23.81
CA ALA A 187 -6.18 -6.85 23.03
C ALA A 187 -4.85 -7.08 23.77
N GLY A 188 -4.48 -8.33 24.01
CA GLY A 188 -3.27 -8.63 24.74
C GLY A 188 -2.58 -9.88 24.25
N SER A 189 -1.27 -9.94 24.45
CA SER A 189 -0.46 -11.08 24.05
C SER A 189 0.42 -11.54 25.21
N LEU A 190 0.42 -12.86 25.45
CA LEU A 190 1.35 -13.49 26.36
C LEU A 190 2.57 -13.90 25.56
N VAL A 191 3.74 -13.43 25.95
CA VAL A 191 4.98 -13.60 25.16
C VAL A 191 6.14 -14.07 26.04
N SER A 192 7.09 -14.77 25.44
CA SER A 192 8.36 -15.03 26.15
C SER A 192 9.15 -13.74 26.34
N GLY A 193 10.04 -13.71 27.32
CA GLY A 193 10.89 -12.55 27.60
C GLY A 193 11.75 -12.10 26.43
N SER A 194 12.10 -13.00 25.54
CA SER A 194 12.84 -12.73 24.29
C SER A 194 12.04 -12.11 23.15
N TYR A 195 10.73 -11.96 23.29
CA TYR A 195 9.83 -11.58 22.21
C TYR A 195 10.25 -10.28 21.48
N PHE A 196 10.48 -9.22 22.23
CA PHE A 196 10.87 -7.93 21.65
C PHE A 196 12.28 -7.97 21.05
N ARG A 197 13.19 -8.74 21.63
CA ARG A 197 14.55 -8.92 21.12
C ARG A 197 14.54 -9.66 19.77
N VAL A 198 13.71 -10.68 19.62
CA VAL A 198 13.54 -11.42 18.36
C VAL A 198 12.89 -10.55 17.29
N LEU A 199 11.85 -9.79 17.63
CA LEU A 199 11.18 -8.91 16.65
C LEU A 199 11.97 -7.65 16.34
N GLY A 200 12.82 -7.21 17.28
CA GLY A 200 13.61 -5.99 17.14
C GLY A 200 12.80 -4.71 17.40
N GLY A 201 13.52 -3.59 17.41
CA GLY A 201 12.97 -2.27 17.70
C GLY A 201 13.19 -1.88 19.17
N GLU A 202 13.53 -0.62 19.39
CA GLU A 202 13.73 -0.08 20.74
C GLU A 202 12.40 0.42 21.34
N PRO A 203 12.22 0.39 22.66
CA PRO A 203 11.02 0.92 23.30
C PRO A 203 10.92 2.43 23.05
N HIS A 204 9.69 2.95 23.00
CA HIS A 204 9.47 4.39 22.93
C HIS A 204 9.93 5.09 24.21
N ILE A 205 9.54 4.54 25.36
CA ILE A 205 10.03 4.90 26.70
C ILE A 205 10.14 3.67 27.57
N GLY A 206 11.02 3.72 28.58
CA GLY A 206 11.23 2.63 29.50
C GLY A 206 12.11 1.53 28.92
N ARG A 207 11.76 0.26 29.18
CA ARG A 207 12.46 -0.92 28.69
C ARG A 207 11.51 -1.97 28.12
N GLN A 208 12.05 -2.88 27.36
CA GLN A 208 11.34 -4.06 26.86
C GLN A 208 11.29 -5.18 27.92
N LEU A 209 10.47 -6.19 27.65
CA LEU A 209 10.54 -7.46 28.38
C LEU A 209 11.88 -8.13 28.10
N SER A 210 12.38 -8.81 29.13
CA SER A 210 13.61 -9.59 29.09
C SER A 210 13.37 -11.02 29.64
N ASP A 211 14.34 -11.91 29.43
CA ASP A 211 14.24 -13.27 29.97
C ASP A 211 14.13 -13.28 31.51
N ALA A 212 14.68 -12.25 32.18
CA ALA A 212 14.53 -12.09 33.62
C ALA A 212 13.09 -11.84 34.06
N ASP A 213 12.27 -11.19 33.21
CA ASP A 213 10.86 -10.94 33.50
C ASP A 213 9.99 -12.20 33.26
N ASP A 214 10.49 -13.16 32.45
CA ASP A 214 9.77 -14.38 32.10
C ASP A 214 10.27 -15.59 32.93
N THR A 215 10.44 -15.39 34.23
CA THR A 215 10.77 -16.46 35.18
C THR A 215 9.58 -16.67 36.12
N ARG A 216 9.52 -17.87 36.75
CA ARG A 216 8.47 -18.23 37.70
C ARG A 216 8.40 -17.34 38.95
N SER A 217 9.54 -16.80 39.34
CA SER A 217 9.70 -15.97 40.55
C SER A 217 9.69 -14.47 40.24
N ALA A 218 9.65 -14.08 38.97
CA ALA A 218 9.66 -12.66 38.59
C ALA A 218 8.36 -11.95 38.95
N THR A 219 8.49 -10.71 39.41
CA THR A 219 7.36 -9.80 39.48
C THR A 219 6.84 -9.54 38.07
N CYS A 220 5.53 -9.64 37.86
CA CYS A 220 4.95 -9.45 36.52
C CYS A 220 5.28 -8.06 35.97
N ALA A 221 5.96 -8.04 34.83
CA ALA A 221 6.21 -6.84 34.03
C ALA A 221 5.21 -6.77 32.86
N ALA A 222 4.83 -5.56 32.45
CA ALA A 222 4.00 -5.33 31.29
C ALA A 222 4.62 -4.27 30.37
N VAL A 223 4.59 -4.53 29.07
CA VAL A 223 4.85 -3.51 28.04
C VAL A 223 3.52 -3.17 27.42
N ILE A 224 3.25 -1.88 27.24
CA ILE A 224 2.00 -1.39 26.64
C ILE A 224 2.28 -0.83 25.24
N SER A 225 1.26 -0.84 24.38
CA SER A 225 1.38 -0.25 23.05
C SER A 225 1.39 1.27 23.14
N TYR A 226 2.01 1.92 22.14
CA TYR A 226 1.97 3.37 22.01
C TYR A 226 0.53 3.90 21.98
N GLY A 227 -0.35 3.23 21.20
CA GLY A 227 -1.75 3.62 21.12
C GLY A 227 -2.51 3.51 22.45
N PHE A 228 -2.22 2.47 23.24
CA PHE A 228 -2.81 2.31 24.55
C PHE A 228 -2.29 3.38 25.54
N TRP A 229 -1.01 3.69 25.50
CA TRP A 229 -0.41 4.77 26.29
C TRP A 229 -1.01 6.13 25.98
N VAL A 230 -1.26 6.44 24.69
CA VAL A 230 -1.96 7.67 24.29
C VAL A 230 -3.38 7.71 24.85
N ARG A 231 -4.14 6.62 24.66
CA ARG A 231 -5.57 6.58 25.04
C ARG A 231 -5.80 6.57 26.55
N GLN A 232 -4.96 5.84 27.30
CA GLN A 232 -5.22 5.59 28.74
C GLN A 232 -4.39 6.48 29.67
N PHE A 233 -3.21 6.90 29.21
CA PHE A 233 -2.25 7.66 30.03
C PHE A 233 -1.91 9.03 29.44
N GLN A 234 -2.58 9.47 28.36
CA GLN A 234 -2.39 10.79 27.74
C GLN A 234 -0.90 11.11 27.44
N GLN A 235 -0.14 10.10 27.06
CA GLN A 235 1.29 10.18 26.81
C GLN A 235 2.14 10.57 28.05
N SER A 236 1.60 10.41 29.25
CA SER A 236 2.35 10.73 30.45
C SER A 236 3.46 9.72 30.70
N PRO A 237 4.70 10.17 30.90
CA PRO A 237 5.80 9.27 31.31
C PRO A 237 5.58 8.59 32.66
N THR A 238 4.69 9.15 33.50
CA THR A 238 4.33 8.57 34.80
C THR A 238 3.58 7.26 34.69
N ALA A 239 3.19 6.83 33.49
CA ALA A 239 2.69 5.50 33.21
C ALA A 239 3.72 4.41 33.59
N LEU A 240 5.01 4.69 33.42
CA LEU A 240 6.04 3.76 33.87
C LEU A 240 6.04 3.62 35.39
N GLY A 241 6.13 2.37 35.85
CA GLY A 241 6.05 2.03 37.27
C GLY A 241 4.65 1.87 37.82
N GLN A 242 3.60 2.30 37.09
CA GLN A 242 2.21 2.06 37.51
C GLN A 242 1.86 0.56 37.34
N GLN A 243 0.92 0.11 38.17
CA GLN A 243 0.47 -1.26 38.17
C GLN A 243 -0.85 -1.41 37.39
N LEU A 244 -0.84 -2.30 36.43
CA LEU A 244 -2.01 -2.85 35.77
C LEU A 244 -2.37 -4.19 36.44
N ARG A 245 -3.64 -4.44 36.72
CA ARG A 245 -4.05 -5.79 37.10
C ARG A 245 -4.48 -6.53 35.85
N VAL A 246 -3.68 -7.48 35.40
CA VAL A 246 -3.96 -8.33 34.25
C VAL A 246 -4.54 -9.65 34.79
N ARG A 247 -5.82 -9.92 34.49
CA ARG A 247 -6.58 -10.99 35.14
C ARG A 247 -6.57 -10.79 36.66
N ARG A 248 -5.83 -11.64 37.39
CA ARG A 248 -5.69 -11.61 38.89
C ARG A 248 -4.30 -11.12 39.33
N THR A 249 -3.37 -10.93 38.39
CA THR A 249 -1.98 -10.60 38.68
C THR A 249 -1.72 -9.11 38.51
N ALA A 250 -1.06 -8.50 39.48
CA ALA A 250 -0.57 -7.12 39.36
C ALA A 250 0.73 -7.12 38.54
N CYS A 251 0.72 -6.40 37.42
CA CYS A 251 1.88 -6.27 36.53
C CYS A 251 2.31 -4.80 36.45
N THR A 252 3.59 -4.54 36.61
CA THR A 252 4.16 -3.19 36.54
C THR A 252 4.45 -2.83 35.09
N ILE A 253 4.00 -1.64 34.65
CA ILE A 253 4.35 -1.11 33.34
C ILE A 253 5.84 -0.77 33.32
N VAL A 254 6.62 -1.47 32.52
CA VAL A 254 8.09 -1.28 32.40
C VAL A 254 8.49 -0.54 31.13
N GLY A 255 7.59 -0.48 30.16
CA GLY A 255 7.89 0.22 28.90
C GLY A 255 6.68 0.40 27.99
N VAL A 256 6.87 1.25 27.01
CA VAL A 256 5.94 1.50 25.90
C VAL A 256 6.60 1.06 24.60
N ALA A 257 5.92 0.24 23.84
CA ALA A 257 6.38 -0.24 22.54
C ALA A 257 6.52 0.93 21.53
N PRO A 258 7.35 0.77 20.49
CA PRO A 258 7.50 1.81 19.46
C PRO A 258 6.17 2.14 18.79
N GLU A 259 6.00 3.38 18.34
CA GLU A 259 4.74 3.87 17.78
C GLU A 259 4.22 3.02 16.60
N ARG A 260 5.13 2.57 15.74
CA ARG A 260 4.80 1.76 14.57
C ARG A 260 4.76 0.26 14.84
N PHE A 261 5.20 -0.16 16.02
CA PHE A 261 5.19 -1.57 16.40
C PHE A 261 3.74 -2.05 16.58
N ARG A 262 3.39 -3.14 15.93
CA ARG A 262 2.05 -3.73 16.04
C ARG A 262 2.13 -5.09 16.73
N SER A 263 2.63 -6.08 16.02
CA SER A 263 2.69 -7.46 16.49
C SER A 263 3.52 -8.30 15.52
N HIS A 264 3.73 -9.55 15.86
CA HIS A 264 4.24 -10.59 14.98
C HIS A 264 3.23 -11.04 13.91
N GLN A 265 1.98 -10.60 14.00
CA GLN A 265 0.88 -11.01 13.12
C GLN A 265 0.25 -9.77 12.47
N ALA A 266 0.12 -9.81 11.13
CA ALA A 266 -0.59 -8.78 10.39
C ALA A 266 -2.06 -8.72 10.82
N GLY A 267 -2.59 -7.50 11.00
CA GLY A 267 -3.98 -7.29 11.40
C GLY A 267 -4.27 -7.44 12.89
N TYR A 268 -3.32 -7.89 13.69
CA TYR A 268 -3.45 -7.96 15.15
C TYR A 268 -2.55 -6.93 15.83
N ALA A 269 -3.12 -6.11 16.70
CA ALA A 269 -2.40 -5.05 17.42
C ALA A 269 -2.72 -5.11 18.91
N PRO A 270 -1.92 -5.84 19.70
CA PRO A 270 -2.09 -5.90 21.15
C PRO A 270 -1.92 -4.53 21.80
N ASP A 271 -2.69 -4.28 22.83
CA ASP A 271 -2.56 -3.13 23.72
C ASP A 271 -1.54 -3.40 24.84
N VAL A 272 -1.41 -4.68 25.25
CA VAL A 272 -0.59 -5.08 26.39
C VAL A 272 0.14 -6.39 26.09
N TRP A 273 1.43 -6.44 26.35
CA TRP A 273 2.25 -7.65 26.34
C TRP A 273 2.71 -7.97 27.77
N VAL A 274 2.57 -9.22 28.16
CA VAL A 274 3.00 -9.72 29.47
C VAL A 274 3.76 -11.04 29.33
N PRO A 275 4.70 -11.35 30.22
CA PRO A 275 5.42 -12.62 30.16
C PRO A 275 4.47 -13.81 30.40
N ILE A 276 4.68 -14.88 29.64
CA ILE A 276 3.84 -16.08 29.73
C ILE A 276 3.89 -16.67 31.12
N LYS A 277 5.09 -16.81 31.70
CA LYS A 277 5.30 -17.47 32.99
C LYS A 277 4.72 -16.69 34.18
N SER A 278 4.54 -15.37 34.03
CA SER A 278 3.95 -14.53 35.06
C SER A 278 2.43 -14.71 35.23
N LEU A 279 1.73 -15.16 34.21
CA LEU A 279 0.29 -15.34 34.22
C LEU A 279 -0.16 -16.80 34.12
N THR A 280 0.77 -17.73 34.00
CA THR A 280 0.49 -19.16 33.88
C THR A 280 0.87 -19.87 35.14
N GLU A 281 -0.03 -20.70 35.64
CA GLU A 281 0.23 -21.52 36.83
C GLU A 281 1.41 -22.48 36.61
N PRO A 282 2.32 -22.64 37.56
CA PRO A 282 3.51 -23.48 37.41
C PRO A 282 3.23 -24.92 36.96
N GLU A 283 2.16 -25.51 37.45
CA GLU A 283 1.72 -26.87 37.11
C GLU A 283 1.33 -27.01 35.66
N LEU A 284 0.76 -25.94 35.07
CA LEU A 284 0.41 -25.90 33.67
C LEU A 284 1.65 -25.72 32.80
N LEU A 285 2.66 -24.94 33.23
CA LEU A 285 3.91 -24.75 32.51
C LEU A 285 4.72 -26.03 32.33
N ASP A 286 4.65 -26.93 33.32
CA ASP A 286 5.38 -28.19 33.29
C ASP A 286 4.60 -29.32 32.60
N ASN A 287 3.38 -29.04 32.18
CA ASN A 287 2.52 -30.04 31.58
C ASN A 287 2.91 -30.27 30.11
N HIS A 288 3.34 -31.48 29.77
CA HIS A 288 3.68 -31.89 28.39
C HIS A 288 2.45 -32.16 27.49
N ARG A 289 1.22 -32.02 28.01
CA ARG A 289 -0.02 -32.27 27.28
C ARG A 289 -0.84 -31.01 27.04
N LEU A 290 -0.52 -29.93 27.73
CA LEU A 290 -1.23 -28.66 27.59
C LEU A 290 -0.41 -27.71 26.73
N ALA A 291 -1.00 -27.33 25.63
CA ALA A 291 -0.42 -26.41 24.70
C ALA A 291 -0.54 -24.97 25.16
N PHE A 292 0.56 -24.28 25.22
CA PHE A 292 0.60 -22.89 25.66
C PHE A 292 0.91 -21.92 24.53
N PHE A 293 1.59 -22.39 23.49
CA PHE A 293 2.08 -21.50 22.44
C PHE A 293 1.29 -21.69 21.16
N SER A 294 0.73 -20.61 20.66
CA SER A 294 0.13 -20.55 19.32
C SER A 294 1.16 -20.35 18.23
N GLY A 295 2.35 -19.87 18.61
CA GLY A 295 3.45 -19.64 17.68
C GLY A 295 4.81 -19.61 18.36
N VAL A 296 5.80 -20.04 17.62
CA VAL A 296 7.21 -19.84 17.95
C VAL A 296 7.89 -19.23 16.76
N MET A 297 8.68 -18.21 17.00
CA MET A 297 9.47 -17.55 15.95
C MET A 297 10.92 -17.42 16.37
N GLY A 298 11.76 -17.28 15.38
CA GLY A 298 13.18 -17.06 15.59
C GLY A 298 13.71 -16.03 14.61
N ARG A 299 14.90 -15.55 14.89
CA ARG A 299 15.69 -14.67 14.02
C ARG A 299 16.93 -15.45 13.55
N LEU A 300 17.17 -15.39 12.22
CA LEU A 300 18.35 -15.94 11.57
C LEU A 300 19.52 -14.98 11.66
#